data_613cecbf4c2f61fb5ee0e6d70c4f8649
#
_entry.id   613cecbf4c2f61fb5ee0e6d70c4f8649
#
_cell.length_a   1.000
_cell.length_b   1.000
_cell.length_c   1.000
_cell.angle_alpha   90.00
_cell.angle_beta   90.00
_cell.angle_gamma   90.00
#
_symmetry.space_group_name_H-M   'P 1'
#
loop_
_entity.id
_entity.type
_entity.pdbx_description
1 polymer ?
#
loop_
_entity_poly.entity_id
_entity_poly.type
_entity_poly.pdbx_seq_one_letter_code
_entity_poly.pdbx_strand_id
1 'polypeptide(L)'
;MTSEELLRKLREQDRGAQKWLYERYSPLMFSVCRRYLKTREDAEEALVTGFYKVFSQIDSYTGSGNFEGWMRRIMVNESLMSLRKGNRLLFPGDEDKIAEQHDTFNIEAEMSANEIIDLIGELPPGYRTVFNLYVLEGYKHHEIAEELGISINTSKSQLVLAKEKLRQLLKSKGITQV
;
A
#
# COMPACT_ATOMS: atom_id res chain seq x y z
N MET A 1 24.36 -4.80 -14.45
CA MET A 1 23.92 -3.43 -14.77
C MET A 1 23.93 -2.63 -13.48
N THR A 2 24.66 -1.54 -13.43
CA THR A 2 24.69 -0.63 -12.28
C THR A 2 23.38 0.16 -12.21
N SER A 3 23.06 0.72 -11.05
CA SER A 3 21.84 1.56 -10.89
C SER A 3 21.86 2.78 -11.83
N GLU A 4 23.01 3.40 -12.00
CA GLU A 4 23.17 4.54 -12.90
C GLU A 4 22.98 4.16 -14.38
N GLU A 5 23.55 3.03 -14.79
CA GLU A 5 23.39 2.50 -16.15
C GLU A 5 21.94 2.14 -16.44
N LEU A 6 21.25 1.54 -15.47
CA LEU A 6 19.82 1.24 -15.58
C LEU A 6 18.98 2.49 -15.78
N LEU A 7 19.17 3.51 -14.93
CA LEU A 7 18.43 4.77 -15.02
C LEU A 7 18.67 5.48 -16.36
N ARG A 8 19.93 5.51 -16.84
CA ARG A 8 20.24 6.09 -18.14
C ARG A 8 19.48 5.38 -19.26
N LYS A 9 19.53 4.04 -19.31
CA LYS A 9 18.83 3.24 -20.34
C LYS A 9 17.31 3.39 -20.26
N LEU A 10 16.74 3.48 -19.04
CA LEU A 10 15.31 3.72 -18.88
C LEU A 10 14.89 5.10 -19.42
N ARG A 11 15.70 6.15 -19.21
CA ARG A 11 15.46 7.48 -19.79
C ARG A 11 15.56 7.48 -21.32
N GLU A 12 16.44 6.65 -21.87
CA GLU A 12 16.56 6.42 -23.31
C GLU A 12 15.43 5.50 -23.86
N GLN A 13 14.46 5.13 -23.04
CA GLN A 13 13.34 4.22 -23.39
C GLN A 13 13.80 2.86 -23.93
N ASP A 14 14.95 2.37 -23.46
CA ASP A 14 15.49 1.07 -23.85
C ASP A 14 14.57 -0.06 -23.41
N ARG A 15 14.06 -0.82 -24.38
CA ARG A 15 13.11 -1.92 -24.15
C ARG A 15 13.72 -3.07 -23.35
N GLY A 16 15.01 -3.29 -23.46
CA GLY A 16 15.72 -4.32 -22.71
C GLY A 16 15.79 -3.97 -21.23
N ALA A 17 16.10 -2.69 -20.91
CA ALA A 17 16.10 -2.18 -19.55
C ALA A 17 14.70 -2.17 -18.94
N GLN A 18 13.67 -1.78 -19.71
CA GLN A 18 12.28 -1.84 -19.26
C GLN A 18 11.84 -3.27 -18.95
N LYS A 19 12.13 -4.23 -19.83
CA LYS A 19 11.84 -5.65 -19.62
C LYS A 19 12.54 -6.18 -18.37
N TRP A 20 13.83 -5.90 -18.23
CA TRP A 20 14.62 -6.33 -17.08
C TRP A 20 14.03 -5.77 -15.77
N LEU A 21 13.68 -4.49 -15.74
CA LEU A 21 13.07 -3.85 -14.58
C LEU A 21 11.73 -4.50 -14.22
N TYR A 22 10.87 -4.70 -15.20
CA TYR A 22 9.58 -5.35 -15.03
C TYR A 22 9.73 -6.76 -14.46
N GLU A 23 10.55 -7.60 -15.07
CA GLU A 23 10.77 -8.99 -14.63
C GLU A 23 11.33 -9.05 -13.22
N ARG A 24 12.20 -8.11 -12.87
CA ARG A 24 12.85 -8.06 -11.55
C ARG A 24 11.90 -7.60 -10.43
N TYR A 25 11.07 -6.60 -10.70
CA TYR A 25 10.29 -5.93 -9.67
C TYR A 25 8.78 -6.20 -9.69
N SER A 26 8.24 -6.78 -10.76
CA SER A 26 6.80 -7.05 -10.86
C SER A 26 6.25 -7.94 -9.73
N PRO A 27 6.93 -9.00 -9.24
CA PRO A 27 6.40 -9.78 -8.14
C PRO A 27 6.26 -8.96 -6.85
N LEU A 28 7.27 -8.13 -6.54
CA LEU A 28 7.25 -7.26 -5.37
C LEU A 28 6.18 -6.17 -5.51
N MET A 29 6.12 -5.50 -6.64
CA MET A 29 5.14 -4.43 -6.90
C MET A 29 3.71 -4.97 -6.95
N PHE A 30 3.51 -6.17 -7.47
CA PHE A 30 2.23 -6.86 -7.41
C PHE A 30 1.78 -7.11 -5.96
N SER A 31 2.69 -7.55 -5.10
CA SER A 31 2.37 -7.73 -3.67
C SER A 31 1.97 -6.42 -3.00
N VAL A 32 2.54 -5.28 -3.41
CA VAL A 32 2.11 -3.95 -2.95
C VAL A 32 0.67 -3.68 -3.38
N CYS A 33 0.32 -3.86 -4.66
CA CYS A 33 -1.04 -3.65 -5.16
C CYS A 33 -2.06 -4.58 -4.45
N ARG A 34 -1.69 -5.85 -4.21
CA ARG A 34 -2.55 -6.84 -3.53
C ARG A 34 -2.92 -6.46 -2.10
N ARG A 35 -2.11 -5.67 -1.42
CA ARG A 35 -2.45 -5.18 -0.06
C ARG A 35 -3.61 -4.20 -0.06
N TYR A 36 -3.81 -3.46 -1.15
CA TYR A 36 -4.89 -2.48 -1.30
C TYR A 36 -6.10 -3.06 -2.03
N LEU A 37 -5.86 -3.89 -3.05
CA LEU A 37 -6.87 -4.38 -3.98
C LEU A 37 -7.19 -5.85 -3.72
N LYS A 38 -8.47 -6.14 -3.54
CA LYS A 38 -8.93 -7.47 -3.12
C LYS A 38 -8.87 -8.48 -4.28
N THR A 39 -9.24 -8.04 -5.49
CA THR A 39 -9.23 -8.92 -6.65
C THR A 39 -7.85 -8.94 -7.31
N ARG A 40 -7.53 -10.06 -7.93
CA ARG A 40 -6.28 -10.22 -8.66
C ARG A 40 -6.26 -9.32 -9.90
N GLU A 41 -7.39 -9.22 -10.57
CA GLU A 41 -7.59 -8.45 -11.79
C GLU A 41 -7.33 -6.95 -11.53
N ASP A 42 -7.91 -6.38 -10.48
CA ASP A 42 -7.65 -4.99 -10.09
C ASP A 42 -6.17 -4.75 -9.77
N ALA A 43 -5.53 -5.70 -9.09
CA ALA A 43 -4.10 -5.59 -8.74
C ALA A 43 -3.19 -5.70 -9.96
N GLU A 44 -3.53 -6.55 -10.93
CA GLU A 44 -2.81 -6.67 -12.21
C GLU A 44 -2.97 -5.40 -13.05
N GLU A 45 -4.17 -4.82 -13.12
CA GLU A 45 -4.42 -3.54 -13.81
C GLU A 45 -3.61 -2.40 -13.17
N ALA A 46 -3.62 -2.31 -11.84
CA ALA A 46 -2.84 -1.29 -11.11
C ALA A 46 -1.33 -1.49 -11.34
N LEU A 47 -0.85 -2.74 -11.36
CA LEU A 47 0.55 -3.06 -11.63
C LEU A 47 0.97 -2.59 -13.04
N VAL A 48 0.20 -2.95 -14.06
CA VAL A 48 0.50 -2.59 -15.45
C VAL A 48 0.48 -1.08 -15.64
N THR A 49 -0.54 -0.40 -15.11
CA THR A 49 -0.63 1.06 -15.16
C THR A 49 0.50 1.73 -14.39
N GLY A 50 0.85 1.16 -13.23
CA GLY A 50 1.97 1.63 -12.42
C GLY A 50 3.32 1.53 -13.16
N PHE A 51 3.62 0.40 -13.80
CA PHE A 51 4.84 0.27 -14.61
C PHE A 51 4.84 1.18 -15.84
N TYR A 52 3.70 1.37 -16.49
CA TYR A 52 3.60 2.38 -17.54
C TYR A 52 4.00 3.78 -17.03
N LYS A 53 3.53 4.16 -15.83
CA LYS A 53 3.94 5.44 -15.20
C LYS A 53 5.40 5.45 -14.79
N VAL A 54 5.94 4.36 -14.27
CA VAL A 54 7.39 4.23 -13.99
C VAL A 54 8.20 4.57 -15.24
N PHE A 55 7.85 4.00 -16.39
CA PHE A 55 8.59 4.22 -17.63
C PHE A 55 8.37 5.62 -18.23
N SER A 56 7.13 6.11 -18.21
CA SER A 56 6.80 7.43 -18.78
C SER A 56 7.25 8.60 -17.93
N GLN A 57 7.42 8.40 -16.62
CA GLN A 57 7.79 9.45 -15.66
C GLN A 57 9.20 9.26 -15.08
N ILE A 58 10.03 8.43 -15.71
CA ILE A 58 11.38 8.11 -15.20
C ILE A 58 12.25 9.37 -15.01
N ASP A 59 12.03 10.41 -15.82
CA ASP A 59 12.75 11.66 -15.72
C ASP A 59 12.41 12.46 -14.43
N SER A 60 11.25 12.17 -13.81
CA SER A 60 10.87 12.78 -12.53
C SER A 60 11.64 12.18 -11.34
N TYR A 61 12.25 11.01 -11.51
CA TYR A 61 13.12 10.45 -10.48
C TYR A 61 14.47 11.13 -10.48
N THR A 62 14.71 11.95 -9.48
CA THR A 62 15.90 12.81 -9.37
C THR A 62 17.19 12.05 -8.99
N GLY A 63 17.11 10.75 -8.72
CA GLY A 63 18.24 9.95 -8.22
C GLY A 63 18.46 10.09 -6.71
N SER A 64 17.70 10.94 -6.02
CA SER A 64 17.71 11.05 -4.57
C SER A 64 16.75 10.04 -3.95
N GLY A 65 17.23 9.26 -2.99
CA GLY A 65 16.44 8.25 -2.30
C GLY A 65 16.43 6.88 -2.99
N ASN A 66 15.56 6.02 -2.50
CA ASN A 66 15.45 4.62 -2.96
C ASN A 66 14.55 4.53 -4.20
N PHE A 67 15.07 4.07 -5.32
CA PHE A 67 14.34 3.86 -6.57
C PHE A 67 13.15 2.89 -6.40
N GLU A 68 13.33 1.83 -5.64
CA GLU A 68 12.24 0.90 -5.30
C GLU A 68 11.12 1.61 -4.53
N GLY A 69 11.46 2.48 -3.56
CA GLY A 69 10.51 3.29 -2.82
C GLY A 69 9.72 4.25 -3.72
N TRP A 70 10.37 4.84 -4.73
CA TRP A 70 9.72 5.69 -5.72
C TRP A 70 8.72 4.88 -6.59
N MET A 71 9.11 3.71 -7.07
CA MET A 71 8.20 2.81 -7.80
C MET A 71 7.03 2.36 -6.92
N ARG A 72 7.31 1.98 -5.66
CA ARG A 72 6.29 1.58 -4.68
C ARG A 72 5.23 2.65 -4.49
N ARG A 73 5.66 3.92 -4.37
CA ARG A 73 4.72 5.05 -4.23
C ARG A 73 3.80 5.18 -5.45
N ILE A 74 4.31 4.93 -6.66
CA ILE A 74 3.49 4.90 -7.88
C ILE A 74 2.45 3.78 -7.79
N MET A 75 2.84 2.57 -7.38
CA MET A 75 1.91 1.43 -7.24
C MET A 75 0.82 1.69 -6.19
N VAL A 76 1.18 2.28 -5.06
CA VAL A 76 0.22 2.70 -4.03
C VAL A 76 -0.78 3.68 -4.62
N ASN A 77 -0.31 4.73 -5.31
CA ASN A 77 -1.18 5.73 -5.90
C ASN A 77 -2.14 5.12 -6.94
N GLU A 78 -1.68 4.21 -7.79
CA GLU A 78 -2.55 3.52 -8.76
C GLU A 78 -3.60 2.65 -8.06
N SER A 79 -3.21 1.97 -6.98
CA SER A 79 -4.14 1.18 -6.18
C SER A 79 -5.22 2.06 -5.53
N LEU A 80 -4.85 3.22 -4.99
CA LEU A 80 -5.79 4.19 -4.42
C LEU A 80 -6.73 4.77 -5.50
N MET A 81 -6.22 5.06 -6.68
CA MET A 81 -7.04 5.52 -7.82
C MET A 81 -8.05 4.44 -8.25
N SER A 82 -7.65 3.18 -8.29
CA SER A 82 -8.56 2.06 -8.58
C SER A 82 -9.69 1.96 -7.54
N LEU A 83 -9.38 2.12 -6.26
CA LEU A 83 -10.38 2.12 -5.18
C LEU A 83 -11.35 3.30 -5.29
N ARG A 84 -10.87 4.49 -5.62
CA ARG A 84 -11.71 5.70 -5.83
C ARG A 84 -12.64 5.52 -7.03
N LYS A 85 -12.11 5.06 -8.15
CA LYS A 85 -12.87 4.80 -9.38
C LYS A 85 -14.01 3.80 -9.17
N GLY A 86 -13.81 2.80 -8.32
CA GLY A 86 -14.83 1.82 -7.93
C GLY A 86 -15.77 2.27 -6.80
N ASN A 87 -15.71 3.51 -6.31
CA ASN A 87 -16.44 3.99 -5.12
C ASN A 87 -16.25 3.07 -3.88
N ARG A 88 -15.12 2.38 -3.78
CA ARG A 88 -14.82 1.42 -2.72
C ARG A 88 -14.13 2.04 -1.51
N LEU A 89 -13.65 3.27 -1.65
CA LEU A 89 -12.95 3.98 -0.59
C LEU A 89 -13.93 4.88 0.16
N LEU A 90 -14.62 4.30 1.12
CA LEU A 90 -15.55 5.00 2.00
C LEU A 90 -14.95 5.07 3.41
N PHE A 91 -15.07 6.22 4.03
CA PHE A 91 -14.69 6.47 5.42
C PHE A 91 -15.96 6.88 6.18
N PRO A 92 -16.75 5.91 6.69
CA PRO A 92 -17.91 6.25 7.52
C PRO A 92 -17.41 7.03 8.71
N GLY A 93 -17.95 8.25 8.88
CA GLY A 93 -17.57 9.16 9.94
C GLY A 93 -18.02 8.63 11.31
N ASP A 94 -17.07 8.21 12.10
CA ASP A 94 -17.17 8.13 13.56
C ASP A 94 -16.05 9.01 14.12
N GLU A 95 -16.19 10.32 13.92
CA GLU A 95 -15.20 11.32 14.36
C GLU A 95 -15.10 11.42 15.90
N ASP A 96 -16.10 10.88 16.63
CA ASP A 96 -16.23 11.09 18.07
C ASP A 96 -15.68 9.96 18.97
N LYS A 97 -15.06 8.92 18.42
CA LYS A 97 -14.53 7.79 19.22
C LYS A 97 -13.01 7.71 19.19
N ILE A 98 -12.33 8.81 19.37
CA ILE A 98 -10.89 8.79 19.54
C ILE A 98 -10.56 8.69 21.03
N ALA A 99 -10.44 7.47 21.53
CA ALA A 99 -9.57 7.23 22.65
C ALA A 99 -8.13 7.25 22.10
N GLU A 100 -7.28 8.13 22.62
CA GLU A 100 -5.83 8.06 22.39
C GLU A 100 -5.32 6.75 23.01
N GLN A 101 -5.41 5.68 22.24
CA GLN A 101 -4.76 4.43 22.58
C GLN A 101 -3.45 4.40 21.84
N HIS A 102 -2.37 4.72 22.53
CA HIS A 102 -1.02 4.32 22.18
C HIS A 102 -0.91 2.80 22.37
N ASP A 103 -1.47 2.06 21.44
CA ASP A 103 -1.46 0.63 21.50
C ASP A 103 -0.45 0.10 20.49
N THR A 104 0.60 -0.54 20.99
CA THR A 104 1.56 -1.24 20.16
C THR A 104 0.89 -2.49 19.60
N PHE A 105 0.43 -2.39 18.35
CA PHE A 105 -0.07 -3.55 17.63
C PHE A 105 1.14 -4.39 17.19
N ASN A 106 1.33 -5.53 17.82
CA ASN A 106 2.37 -6.47 17.44
C ASN A 106 1.72 -7.83 17.13
N ILE A 107 2.02 -8.39 15.96
CA ILE A 107 1.61 -9.76 15.63
C ILE A 107 2.79 -10.64 16.01
N GLU A 108 2.78 -11.17 17.23
CA GLU A 108 3.81 -12.12 17.72
C GLU A 108 3.57 -13.56 17.23
N ALA A 109 2.62 -13.77 16.34
CA ALA A 109 2.32 -15.08 15.80
C ALA A 109 3.29 -15.44 14.66
N GLU A 110 3.68 -16.73 14.59
CA GLU A 110 4.40 -17.29 13.45
C GLU A 110 3.50 -17.39 12.21
N MET A 111 3.14 -16.25 11.64
CA MET A 111 2.36 -16.16 10.40
C MET A 111 3.26 -15.92 9.20
N SER A 112 2.98 -16.59 8.09
CA SER A 112 3.63 -16.28 6.82
C SER A 112 3.20 -14.91 6.29
N ALA A 113 4.03 -14.30 5.43
CA ALA A 113 3.70 -13.03 4.79
C ALA A 113 2.37 -13.08 4.01
N ASN A 114 2.06 -14.21 3.39
CA ASN A 114 0.80 -14.39 2.65
C ASN A 114 -0.42 -14.41 3.58
N GLU A 115 -0.33 -15.10 4.72
CA GLU A 115 -1.41 -15.14 5.71
C GLU A 115 -1.69 -13.74 6.29
N ILE A 116 -0.64 -12.94 6.50
CA ILE A 116 -0.79 -11.55 6.94
C ILE A 116 -1.48 -10.71 5.87
N ILE A 117 -1.09 -10.86 4.60
CA ILE A 117 -1.72 -10.15 3.48
C ILE A 117 -3.20 -10.53 3.35
N ASP A 118 -3.52 -11.83 3.47
CA ASP A 118 -4.90 -12.31 3.40
C ASP A 118 -5.73 -11.76 4.56
N LEU A 119 -5.18 -11.73 5.77
CA LEU A 119 -5.83 -11.16 6.95
C LEU A 119 -6.13 -9.65 6.77
N ILE A 120 -5.14 -8.89 6.28
CA ILE A 120 -5.33 -7.48 5.94
C ILE A 120 -6.39 -7.31 4.84
N GLY A 121 -6.44 -8.25 3.89
CA GLY A 121 -7.44 -8.29 2.81
C GLY A 121 -8.88 -8.45 3.31
N GLU A 122 -9.10 -8.98 4.51
CA GLU A 122 -10.42 -9.12 5.15
C GLU A 122 -10.94 -7.79 5.74
N LEU A 123 -10.07 -6.79 5.91
CA LEU A 123 -10.48 -5.48 6.40
C LEU A 123 -11.37 -4.74 5.37
N PRO A 124 -12.35 -3.93 5.84
CA PRO A 124 -13.02 -2.97 4.99
C PRO A 124 -12.01 -2.06 4.26
N PRO A 125 -12.30 -1.62 3.03
CA PRO A 125 -11.32 -0.87 2.22
C PRO A 125 -10.74 0.37 2.89
N GLY A 126 -11.54 1.15 3.62
CA GLY A 126 -11.07 2.33 4.36
C GLY A 126 -10.09 1.97 5.49
N TYR A 127 -10.43 0.99 6.30
CA TYR A 127 -9.55 0.49 7.38
C TYR A 127 -8.26 -0.06 6.84
N ARG A 128 -8.36 -0.91 5.80
CA ARG A 128 -7.21 -1.52 5.12
C ARG A 128 -6.28 -0.48 4.53
N THR A 129 -6.82 0.53 3.87
CA THR A 129 -6.04 1.59 3.22
C THR A 129 -5.25 2.39 4.25
N VAL A 130 -5.89 2.87 5.31
CA VAL A 130 -5.21 3.64 6.37
C VAL A 130 -4.19 2.77 7.10
N PHE A 131 -4.52 1.51 7.41
CA PHE A 131 -3.59 0.58 8.02
C PHE A 131 -2.33 0.38 7.18
N ASN A 132 -2.49 0.09 5.89
CA ASN A 132 -1.36 -0.10 4.98
C ASN A 132 -0.49 1.15 4.86
N LEU A 133 -1.09 2.32 4.68
CA LEU A 133 -0.35 3.57 4.56
C LEU A 133 0.45 3.88 5.84
N TYR A 134 -0.17 3.71 7.00
CA TYR A 134 0.49 4.02 8.26
C TYR A 134 1.52 2.97 8.67
N VAL A 135 1.11 1.68 8.70
CA VAL A 135 1.94 0.60 9.27
C VAL A 135 2.98 0.08 8.28
N LEU A 136 2.61 -0.09 7.01
CA LEU A 136 3.48 -0.72 6.01
C LEU A 136 4.27 0.29 5.18
N GLU A 137 3.68 1.44 4.85
CA GLU A 137 4.33 2.46 4.04
C GLU A 137 4.96 3.59 4.89
N GLY A 138 4.64 3.67 6.19
CA GLY A 138 5.25 4.63 7.13
C GLY A 138 4.73 6.06 7.00
N TYR A 139 3.56 6.26 6.39
CA TYR A 139 2.94 7.58 6.30
C TYR A 139 2.48 8.08 7.67
N LYS A 140 2.60 9.38 7.91
CA LYS A 140 2.03 10.03 9.08
C LYS A 140 0.56 10.35 8.86
N HIS A 141 -0.23 10.52 9.94
CA HIS A 141 -1.67 10.79 9.80
C HIS A 141 -1.99 12.05 8.99
N HIS A 142 -1.16 13.09 9.04
CA HIS A 142 -1.37 14.28 8.22
C HIS A 142 -1.13 14.01 6.72
N GLU A 143 -0.15 13.17 6.38
CA GLU A 143 0.13 12.76 5.00
C GLU A 143 -1.01 11.87 4.47
N ILE A 144 -1.52 10.95 5.30
CA ILE A 144 -2.68 10.11 4.97
C ILE A 144 -3.93 10.98 4.76
N ALA A 145 -4.15 11.94 5.63
CA ALA A 145 -5.29 12.86 5.55
C ALA A 145 -5.27 13.65 4.22
N GLU A 146 -4.11 14.17 3.84
CA GLU A 146 -3.90 14.88 2.57
C GLU A 146 -4.11 13.95 1.37
N GLU A 147 -3.48 12.76 1.38
CA GLU A 147 -3.56 11.79 0.29
C GLU A 147 -4.99 11.28 0.06
N LEU A 148 -5.74 11.03 1.13
CA LEU A 148 -7.09 10.46 1.05
C LEU A 148 -8.21 11.50 1.04
N GLY A 149 -7.91 12.78 1.28
CA GLY A 149 -8.92 13.84 1.38
C GLY A 149 -9.83 13.70 2.60
N ILE A 150 -9.29 13.23 3.73
CA ILE A 150 -9.99 13.03 5.01
C ILE A 150 -9.38 13.89 6.11
N SER A 151 -10.06 13.98 7.27
CA SER A 151 -9.46 14.65 8.42
C SER A 151 -8.35 13.79 9.07
N ILE A 152 -7.44 14.44 9.79
CA ILE A 152 -6.42 13.73 10.61
C ILE A 152 -7.11 12.83 11.64
N ASN A 153 -8.21 13.29 12.21
CA ASN A 153 -9.00 12.52 13.18
C ASN A 153 -9.63 11.28 12.53
N THR A 154 -10.16 11.41 11.33
CA THR A 154 -10.66 10.26 10.55
C THR A 154 -9.53 9.25 10.29
N SER A 155 -8.34 9.70 9.90
CA SER A 155 -7.18 8.81 9.72
C SER A 155 -6.83 8.06 11.00
N LYS A 156 -6.81 8.74 12.16
CA LYS A 156 -6.55 8.12 13.46
C LYS A 156 -7.62 7.09 13.82
N SER A 157 -8.90 7.43 13.70
CA SER A 157 -10.01 6.53 14.03
C SER A 157 -10.04 5.30 13.12
N GLN A 158 -9.80 5.46 11.83
CA GLN A 158 -9.70 4.35 10.89
C GLN A 158 -8.58 3.37 11.26
N LEU A 159 -7.43 3.86 11.71
CA LEU A 159 -6.33 3.02 12.19
C LEU A 159 -6.70 2.23 13.45
N VAL A 160 -7.35 2.87 14.42
CA VAL A 160 -7.83 2.20 15.65
C VAL A 160 -8.81 1.09 15.28
N LEU A 161 -9.79 1.38 14.45
CA LEU A 161 -10.80 0.41 14.01
C LEU A 161 -10.18 -0.73 13.19
N ALA A 162 -9.18 -0.43 12.36
CA ALA A 162 -8.44 -1.45 11.61
C ALA A 162 -7.72 -2.43 12.56
N LYS A 163 -7.00 -1.92 13.55
CA LYS A 163 -6.30 -2.74 14.55
C LYS A 163 -7.26 -3.59 15.37
N GLU A 164 -8.37 -3.01 15.82
CA GLU A 164 -9.40 -3.74 16.55
C GLU A 164 -10.00 -4.87 15.71
N LYS A 165 -10.33 -4.60 14.45
CA LYS A 165 -10.85 -5.62 13.54
C LYS A 165 -9.84 -6.72 13.28
N LEU A 166 -8.56 -6.39 13.12
CA LEU A 166 -7.49 -7.40 12.96
C LEU A 166 -7.37 -8.28 14.21
N ARG A 167 -7.44 -7.70 15.43
CA ARG A 167 -7.44 -8.51 16.67
C ARG A 167 -8.61 -9.48 16.72
N GLN A 168 -9.81 -9.03 16.34
CA GLN A 168 -10.99 -9.89 16.27
C GLN A 168 -10.79 -11.04 15.26
N LEU A 169 -10.25 -10.76 14.08
CA LEU A 169 -9.97 -11.77 13.06
C LEU A 169 -8.91 -12.78 13.52
N LEU A 170 -7.83 -12.33 14.14
CA LEU A 170 -6.80 -13.19 14.71
C LEU A 170 -7.37 -14.11 15.78
N LYS A 171 -8.15 -13.54 16.70
CA LYS A 171 -8.82 -14.32 17.76
C LYS A 171 -9.77 -15.38 17.20
N SER A 172 -10.54 -15.07 16.16
CA SER A 172 -11.42 -16.04 15.48
C SER A 172 -10.66 -17.18 14.81
N LYS A 173 -9.39 -16.96 14.44
CA LYS A 173 -8.49 -17.98 13.87
C LYS A 173 -7.69 -18.75 14.94
N GLY A 174 -7.98 -18.53 16.24
CA GLY A 174 -7.31 -19.22 17.35
C GLY A 174 -5.96 -18.63 17.72
N ILE A 175 -5.60 -17.45 17.19
CA ILE A 175 -4.36 -16.74 17.49
C ILE A 175 -4.67 -15.76 18.61
N THR A 176 -4.30 -16.09 19.86
CA THR A 176 -4.70 -15.37 21.06
C THR A 176 -3.65 -14.43 21.65
N GLN A 177 -2.44 -14.40 21.12
CA GLN A 177 -1.39 -13.46 21.55
C GLN A 177 -1.33 -12.26 20.60
N VAL A 178 -2.07 -11.22 20.94
CA VAL A 178 -2.05 -9.93 20.21
C VAL A 178 -2.14 -8.79 21.20
#